data_b86f2dc3369fdc3a789222fd034e0ce6
#
_entry.id   b86f2dc3369fdc3a789222fd034e0ce6
#
_cell.length_a   1.000
_cell.length_b   1.000
_cell.length_c   1.000
_cell.angle_alpha   90.00
_cell.angle_beta   90.00
_cell.angle_gamma   90.00
#
_symmetry.space_group_name_H-M   'P 1'
#
loop_
_entity.id
_entity.type
_entity.pdbx_description
1 polymer ?
#
loop_
_entity_poly.entity_id
_entity_poly.type
_entity_poly.pdbx_seq_one_letter_code
_entity_poly.pdbx_strand_id
1 'polypeptide(L)'
;MTHTMVRSAIRRRATALAAAALTGTLALGSVALAPGAAADTKGTTLRAAMTGNGIDTLNPFLAYFAGSLDVFSAVYPSLNSLNTDGTPAPYLATEWTPSADKLTWTFTLRKGLKWSDGKPITAEDAAWTLNLIRTNEVAGTANGSLVENFASVTAPDATTLVIKTKKPQANTPFVSIPYSGVPIVPKHVWEKHVADLKNFKNDSGDIVGYGPWTLTAYKAEQYVKYDANKDFVLGAPKFDHLVQQRYKAVDGAVAALRSGQLDYVSDLNSTQFKALQSDKRTTAFQNAGRRWMSVALNSGARTRSGKKIGTGNPALADAAVRRAIALATDKQTLVDKVLDGLGQVGAGYIPPTWKQWAWKPAPGDEQSYDIAKANSLLDEAGYTKGKDGIRVSPKTKKPLKLRLGTHSDAATDTQIATYLTGWMKQIGVELTAEPLSSTKLNDDLAKGDWDLLMDGWGTGPDPTYLLSIQNCDALPLDDGTSGSTDSFHCDKEFDKLFKQQVTEFDPAQRAATVGKMQDILYKADNNVILYYATGLSATNARTVKNLAVGKADSAGVYPMQYTFGQFRNATPVAAVKEASSGSTTLWAGIGVGVLVVAGLAFGIKRRSSADERE
;
A
#
# COMPACT_ATOMS: atom_id res chain seq x y z
N MET A 1 -47.94 58.00 1.40
CA MET A 1 -46.69 57.24 1.68
C MET A 1 -46.54 56.02 0.77
N THR A 2 -46.69 56.15 -0.56
CA THR A 2 -46.67 54.97 -1.48
C THR A 2 -46.04 55.29 -2.85
N HIS A 3 -45.08 56.20 -2.93
CA HIS A 3 -44.42 56.53 -4.21
C HIS A 3 -42.90 56.55 -4.20
N THR A 4 -42.23 56.15 -3.09
CA THR A 4 -40.76 56.25 -2.97
C THR A 4 -40.04 54.89 -2.98
N MET A 5 -40.77 53.76 -3.03
CA MET A 5 -40.13 52.40 -3.02
C MET A 5 -39.93 51.71 -4.37
N VAL A 6 -40.48 52.27 -5.48
CA VAL A 6 -40.38 51.65 -6.79
C VAL A 6 -39.14 52.09 -7.59
N ARG A 7 -38.51 53.22 -7.23
CA ARG A 7 -37.32 53.73 -7.93
C ARG A 7 -36.00 53.18 -7.45
N SER A 8 -35.94 52.50 -6.30
CA SER A 8 -34.70 51.87 -5.80
C SER A 8 -34.45 50.47 -6.33
N ALA A 9 -35.46 49.77 -6.79
CA ALA A 9 -35.33 48.37 -7.30
C ALA A 9 -34.77 48.28 -8.74
N ILE A 10 -34.98 49.33 -9.55
CA ILE A 10 -34.51 49.34 -10.96
C ILE A 10 -33.02 49.74 -11.05
N ARG A 11 -32.50 50.55 -10.12
CA ARG A 11 -31.04 50.88 -10.11
C ARG A 11 -30.17 49.77 -9.55
N ARG A 12 -30.67 48.84 -8.75
CA ARG A 12 -29.90 47.69 -8.24
C ARG A 12 -29.81 46.51 -9.21
N ARG A 13 -30.66 46.44 -10.26
CA ARG A 13 -30.56 45.42 -11.31
C ARG A 13 -29.63 45.78 -12.46
N ALA A 14 -29.36 47.05 -12.69
CA ALA A 14 -28.41 47.47 -13.74
C ALA A 14 -26.94 47.37 -13.29
N THR A 15 -26.64 47.46 -11.99
CA THR A 15 -25.28 47.28 -11.45
C THR A 15 -24.91 45.82 -11.23
N ALA A 16 -25.87 44.91 -11.12
CA ALA A 16 -25.57 43.44 -11.00
C ALA A 16 -25.25 42.79 -12.36
N LEU A 17 -25.69 43.35 -13.46
CA LEU A 17 -25.38 42.82 -14.82
C LEU A 17 -24.06 43.34 -15.37
N ALA A 18 -23.53 44.45 -14.89
CA ALA A 18 -22.18 44.94 -15.24
C ALA A 18 -21.05 44.25 -14.45
N ALA A 19 -21.33 43.74 -13.24
CA ALA A 19 -20.37 43.00 -12.44
C ALA A 19 -20.23 41.52 -12.87
N ALA A 20 -21.25 40.95 -13.53
CA ALA A 20 -21.19 39.57 -14.03
C ALA A 20 -20.46 39.43 -15.38
N ALA A 21 -20.27 40.55 -16.11
CA ALA A 21 -19.52 40.55 -17.39
C ALA A 21 -18.02 40.77 -17.21
N LEU A 22 -17.55 41.27 -16.02
CA LEU A 22 -16.12 41.46 -15.74
C LEU A 22 -15.48 40.32 -14.94
N THR A 23 -16.26 39.38 -14.39
CA THR A 23 -15.74 38.18 -13.70
C THR A 23 -15.64 36.94 -14.61
N GLY A 24 -16.15 37.01 -15.83
CA GLY A 24 -16.08 35.94 -16.82
C GLY A 24 -14.78 35.86 -17.65
N THR A 25 -13.92 36.88 -17.58
CA THR A 25 -12.69 36.97 -18.42
C THR A 25 -11.38 36.84 -17.65
N LEU A 26 -11.41 36.54 -16.34
CA LEU A 26 -10.21 36.33 -15.51
C LEU A 26 -10.03 34.90 -15.02
N ALA A 27 -10.86 33.94 -15.50
CA ALA A 27 -10.74 32.51 -15.19
C ALA A 27 -10.02 31.70 -16.29
N LEU A 28 -9.46 32.34 -17.30
CA LEU A 28 -8.65 31.73 -18.36
C LEU A 28 -7.21 32.21 -18.29
N GLY A 29 -6.49 31.86 -17.23
CA GLY A 29 -5.11 32.34 -17.16
C GLY A 29 -4.29 31.96 -15.94
N SER A 30 -4.59 30.83 -15.32
CA SER A 30 -3.59 30.19 -14.46
C SER A 30 -3.62 28.69 -14.69
N VAL A 31 -3.32 28.27 -15.91
CA VAL A 31 -2.52 27.06 -16.07
C VAL A 31 -1.21 27.43 -15.39
N ALA A 32 -1.09 27.09 -14.10
CA ALA A 32 0.19 27.02 -13.46
C ALA A 32 0.99 26.03 -14.29
N LEU A 33 1.85 26.54 -15.15
CA LEU A 33 2.95 25.79 -15.71
C LEU A 33 3.65 25.19 -14.48
N ALA A 34 3.41 23.91 -14.22
CA ALA A 34 4.27 23.15 -13.34
C ALA A 34 5.69 23.51 -13.76
N PRO A 35 6.58 23.92 -12.83
CA PRO A 35 7.94 24.28 -13.21
C PRO A 35 8.48 23.10 -14.00
N GLY A 36 8.78 23.34 -15.27
CA GLY A 36 9.36 22.35 -16.14
C GLY A 36 10.53 21.73 -15.39
N ALA A 37 10.50 20.43 -15.20
CA ALA A 37 11.64 19.71 -14.65
C ALA A 37 12.84 20.15 -15.48
N ALA A 38 13.80 20.82 -14.85
CA ALA A 38 14.97 21.34 -15.50
C ALA A 38 15.56 20.24 -16.39
N ALA A 39 15.52 20.47 -17.68
CA ALA A 39 16.27 19.70 -18.65
C ALA A 39 17.76 19.93 -18.38
N ASP A 40 18.52 18.92 -18.67
CA ASP A 40 19.97 18.77 -18.75
C ASP A 40 20.62 17.94 -17.67
N THR A 41 20.11 16.72 -17.52
CA THR A 41 20.99 15.61 -17.16
C THR A 41 21.36 14.88 -18.46
N LYS A 42 22.64 14.84 -18.81
CA LYS A 42 23.13 13.94 -19.88
C LYS A 42 22.79 12.51 -19.43
N GLY A 43 21.87 11.83 -20.11
CA GLY A 43 21.48 10.47 -19.78
C GLY A 43 19.97 10.21 -19.91
N THR A 44 19.59 8.96 -19.74
CA THR A 44 18.20 8.52 -19.80
C THR A 44 17.52 8.68 -18.45
N THR A 45 16.32 9.23 -18.42
CA THR A 45 15.55 9.45 -17.20
C THR A 45 14.24 8.65 -17.21
N LEU A 46 14.00 7.87 -16.17
CA LEU A 46 12.71 7.23 -15.87
C LEU A 46 11.89 8.16 -14.97
N ARG A 47 10.71 8.55 -15.39
CA ARG A 47 9.78 9.41 -14.63
C ARG A 47 8.61 8.58 -14.14
N ALA A 48 8.51 8.37 -12.84
CA ALA A 48 7.47 7.59 -12.22
C ALA A 48 6.54 8.47 -11.36
N ALA A 49 5.26 8.15 -11.35
CA ALA A 49 4.35 8.76 -10.38
C ALA A 49 4.57 8.16 -8.99
N MET A 50 4.49 9.02 -7.96
CA MET A 50 4.29 8.63 -6.57
C MET A 50 2.89 9.05 -6.16
N THR A 51 2.02 8.08 -5.91
CA THR A 51 0.62 8.23 -5.51
C THR A 51 0.44 7.89 -4.02
N GLY A 52 -0.78 7.76 -3.54
CA GLY A 52 -1.07 7.37 -2.16
C GLY A 52 -0.66 8.42 -1.12
N ASN A 53 -0.22 7.98 0.07
CA ASN A 53 0.07 8.87 1.21
C ASN A 53 1.40 9.64 1.08
N GLY A 54 2.24 9.35 0.07
CA GLY A 54 3.53 10.01 -0.09
C GLY A 54 4.59 9.54 0.90
N ILE A 55 5.47 10.45 1.29
CA ILE A 55 6.60 10.23 2.20
C ILE A 55 6.30 10.90 3.54
N ASP A 56 6.25 10.14 4.64
CA ASP A 56 6.09 10.67 6.00
C ASP A 56 7.43 11.18 6.56
N THR A 57 8.51 10.43 6.34
CA THR A 57 9.87 10.81 6.72
C THR A 57 10.91 10.03 5.91
N LEU A 58 12.12 10.57 5.80
CA LEU A 58 13.29 9.85 5.28
C LEU A 58 14.17 9.25 6.38
N ASN A 59 13.67 9.22 7.62
CA ASN A 59 14.28 8.51 8.74
C ASN A 59 13.74 7.07 8.80
N PRO A 60 14.55 6.04 8.47
CA PRO A 60 14.10 4.65 8.39
C PRO A 60 13.71 4.03 9.74
N PHE A 61 14.05 4.66 10.85
CA PHE A 61 13.65 4.22 12.19
C PHE A 61 12.24 4.66 12.58
N LEU A 62 11.65 5.63 11.87
CA LEU A 62 10.38 6.27 12.21
C LEU A 62 9.30 6.14 11.14
N ALA A 63 9.65 5.70 9.94
CA ALA A 63 8.76 5.73 8.78
C ALA A 63 7.75 4.57 8.76
N TYR A 64 6.53 4.90 8.34
CA TYR A 64 5.44 3.92 8.17
C TYR A 64 4.83 3.95 6.75
N PHE A 65 4.96 5.06 6.01
CA PHE A 65 4.28 5.18 4.73
C PHE A 65 4.99 4.40 3.63
N ALA A 66 4.20 3.80 2.76
CA ALA A 66 4.69 3.04 1.62
C ALA A 66 5.70 3.82 0.77
N GLY A 67 5.45 5.12 0.54
CA GLY A 67 6.37 5.99 -0.20
C GLY A 67 7.76 6.11 0.44
N SER A 68 7.85 6.17 1.78
CA SER A 68 9.13 6.16 2.48
C SER A 68 9.84 4.80 2.35
N LEU A 69 9.09 3.69 2.49
CA LEU A 69 9.63 2.33 2.34
C LEU A 69 10.14 2.08 0.91
N ASP A 70 9.48 2.64 -0.10
CA ASP A 70 9.94 2.61 -1.48
C ASP A 70 11.27 3.34 -1.66
N VAL A 71 11.41 4.54 -1.05
CA VAL A 71 12.69 5.28 -1.05
C VAL A 71 13.78 4.45 -0.37
N PHE A 72 13.51 3.88 0.81
CA PHE A 72 14.53 3.09 1.51
C PHE A 72 14.94 1.85 0.74
N SER A 73 14.00 1.16 0.09
CA SER A 73 14.34 0.02 -0.75
C SER A 73 15.17 0.40 -1.97
N ALA A 74 15.07 1.65 -2.43
CA ALA A 74 15.86 2.16 -3.53
C ALA A 74 17.28 2.58 -3.12
N VAL A 75 17.46 3.10 -1.89
CA VAL A 75 18.72 3.75 -1.47
C VAL A 75 19.50 2.98 -0.41
N TYR A 76 18.85 2.21 0.46
CA TYR A 76 19.53 1.41 1.49
C TYR A 76 19.54 -0.08 1.11
N PRO A 77 20.62 -0.79 1.47
CA PRO A 77 20.64 -2.23 1.30
C PRO A 77 19.87 -2.93 2.43
N SER A 78 19.51 -4.18 2.15
CA SER A 78 19.03 -5.14 3.15
C SER A 78 19.99 -6.34 3.23
N LEU A 79 19.91 -7.14 4.30
CA LEU A 79 20.69 -8.36 4.39
C LEU A 79 20.37 -9.31 3.25
N ASN A 80 19.09 -9.57 3.03
CA ASN A 80 18.59 -10.44 1.98
C ASN A 80 17.73 -9.66 0.98
N SER A 81 17.69 -10.12 -0.26
CA SER A 81 16.69 -9.75 -1.27
C SER A 81 15.55 -10.79 -1.24
N LEU A 82 14.66 -10.72 -2.22
CA LEU A 82 13.57 -11.66 -2.41
C LEU A 82 13.56 -12.20 -3.84
N ASN A 83 13.30 -13.50 -3.97
CA ASN A 83 12.87 -14.11 -5.21
C ASN A 83 11.43 -13.69 -5.56
N THR A 84 11.01 -13.93 -6.79
CA THR A 84 9.64 -13.60 -7.25
C THR A 84 8.53 -14.40 -6.56
N ASP A 85 8.88 -15.49 -5.87
CA ASP A 85 7.98 -16.31 -5.05
C ASP A 85 7.95 -15.85 -3.57
N GLY A 86 8.74 -14.82 -3.21
CA GLY A 86 8.83 -14.28 -1.87
C GLY A 86 9.84 -15.00 -0.96
N THR A 87 10.58 -15.99 -1.44
CA THR A 87 11.66 -16.59 -0.63
C THR A 87 12.87 -15.67 -0.52
N PRO A 88 13.63 -15.69 0.61
CA PRO A 88 14.85 -14.90 0.74
C PRO A 88 15.89 -15.25 -0.31
N ALA A 89 16.55 -14.25 -0.85
CA ALA A 89 17.60 -14.36 -1.85
C ALA A 89 18.84 -13.55 -1.43
N PRO A 90 20.05 -13.90 -1.90
CA PRO A 90 21.25 -13.15 -1.56
C PRO A 90 21.21 -11.67 -1.93
N TYR A 91 21.66 -10.78 -1.01
CA TYR A 91 21.91 -9.37 -1.28
C TYR A 91 23.19 -8.91 -0.58
N LEU A 92 23.15 -8.22 0.59
CA LEU A 92 24.37 -8.03 1.40
C LEU A 92 24.89 -9.36 1.91
N ALA A 93 24.02 -10.22 2.43
CA ALA A 93 24.35 -11.58 2.79
C ALA A 93 24.38 -12.47 1.54
N THR A 94 25.35 -13.37 1.47
CA THR A 94 25.45 -14.43 0.47
C THR A 94 24.89 -15.75 1.00
N GLU A 95 24.98 -15.94 2.33
CA GLU A 95 24.54 -17.14 3.02
C GLU A 95 24.04 -16.77 4.43
N TRP A 96 23.13 -17.60 4.95
CA TRP A 96 22.63 -17.50 6.34
C TRP A 96 22.27 -18.90 6.85
N THR A 97 22.81 -19.26 7.99
CA THR A 97 22.64 -20.60 8.57
C THR A 97 22.29 -20.50 10.05
N PRO A 98 21.32 -21.33 10.52
CA PRO A 98 21.05 -21.44 11.95
C PRO A 98 22.03 -22.44 12.59
N SER A 99 22.37 -22.22 13.88
CA SER A 99 23.09 -23.20 14.70
C SER A 99 22.25 -24.46 14.95
N ALA A 100 22.87 -25.52 15.45
CA ALA A 100 22.18 -26.78 15.75
C ALA A 100 21.03 -26.60 16.79
N ASP A 101 21.25 -25.75 17.81
CA ASP A 101 20.25 -25.40 18.82
C ASP A 101 19.18 -24.40 18.35
N LYS A 102 19.31 -23.89 17.11
CA LYS A 102 18.37 -22.93 16.50
C LYS A 102 18.29 -21.57 17.20
N LEU A 103 19.24 -21.24 18.05
CA LEU A 103 19.28 -19.97 18.81
C LEU A 103 20.27 -18.96 18.22
N THR A 104 21.06 -19.34 17.23
CA THR A 104 22.05 -18.45 16.62
C THR A 104 21.94 -18.53 15.11
N TRP A 105 21.84 -17.38 14.45
CA TRP A 105 21.93 -17.26 13.00
C TRP A 105 23.26 -16.60 12.64
N THR A 106 23.97 -17.17 11.68
CA THR A 106 25.19 -16.61 11.12
C THR A 106 24.94 -16.21 9.69
N PHE A 107 25.16 -14.93 9.37
CA PHE A 107 25.08 -14.38 8.01
C PHE A 107 26.50 -14.08 7.52
N THR A 108 26.82 -14.58 6.33
CA THR A 108 28.08 -14.26 5.63
C THR A 108 27.82 -13.12 4.64
N LEU A 109 28.48 -11.97 4.82
CA LEU A 109 28.28 -10.79 3.98
C LEU A 109 29.27 -10.75 2.81
N ARG A 110 28.86 -10.09 1.72
CA ARG A 110 29.73 -9.82 0.57
C ARG A 110 30.88 -8.93 0.95
N LYS A 111 32.05 -9.19 0.37
CA LYS A 111 33.25 -8.38 0.51
C LYS A 111 33.29 -7.27 -0.53
N GLY A 112 33.94 -6.16 -0.21
CA GLY A 112 34.33 -5.11 -1.15
C GLY A 112 33.22 -4.13 -1.52
N LEU A 113 32.02 -4.24 -0.95
CA LEU A 113 30.95 -3.28 -1.15
C LEU A 113 31.26 -1.96 -0.42
N LYS A 114 30.81 -0.85 -1.01
CA LYS A 114 31.04 0.50 -0.48
C LYS A 114 29.74 1.29 -0.45
N TRP A 115 29.56 2.07 0.59
CA TRP A 115 28.56 3.13 0.64
C TRP A 115 28.82 4.17 -0.47
N SER A 116 27.81 4.98 -0.78
CA SER A 116 27.92 6.03 -1.83
C SER A 116 28.98 7.10 -1.51
N ASP A 117 29.43 7.23 -0.27
CA ASP A 117 30.54 8.09 0.15
C ASP A 117 31.92 7.40 0.07
N GLY A 118 31.97 6.18 -0.47
CA GLY A 118 33.21 5.41 -0.70
C GLY A 118 33.68 4.59 0.49
N LYS A 119 33.07 4.69 1.69
CA LYS A 119 33.44 3.90 2.85
C LYS A 119 32.97 2.45 2.71
N PRO A 120 33.70 1.46 3.28
CA PRO A 120 33.32 0.06 3.17
C PRO A 120 32.01 -0.24 3.91
N ILE A 121 31.19 -1.12 3.33
CA ILE A 121 30.06 -1.75 4.01
C ILE A 121 30.56 -2.98 4.72
N THR A 122 30.28 -3.10 6.00
CA THR A 122 30.70 -4.22 6.84
C THR A 122 29.56 -4.80 7.67
N ALA A 123 29.80 -5.96 8.28
CA ALA A 123 28.87 -6.56 9.22
C ALA A 123 28.60 -5.68 10.45
N GLU A 124 29.51 -4.77 10.78
CA GLU A 124 29.34 -3.80 11.86
C GLU A 124 28.19 -2.82 11.59
N ASP A 125 27.98 -2.38 10.33
CA ASP A 125 26.82 -1.54 9.98
C ASP A 125 25.50 -2.27 10.25
N ALA A 126 25.42 -3.55 9.89
CA ALA A 126 24.23 -4.37 10.13
C ALA A 126 24.03 -4.65 11.64
N ALA A 127 25.11 -5.01 12.35
CA ALA A 127 25.04 -5.24 13.78
C ALA A 127 24.63 -3.99 14.55
N TRP A 128 25.19 -2.85 14.18
CA TRP A 128 24.86 -1.56 14.78
C TRP A 128 23.40 -1.19 14.53
N THR A 129 22.93 -1.29 13.29
CA THR A 129 21.53 -0.96 12.92
C THR A 129 20.53 -1.80 13.71
N LEU A 130 20.70 -3.12 13.72
CA LEU A 130 19.80 -4.04 14.42
C LEU A 130 19.85 -3.87 15.94
N ASN A 131 21.04 -3.61 16.52
CA ASN A 131 21.17 -3.33 17.95
C ASN A 131 20.55 -1.99 18.33
N LEU A 132 20.69 -0.94 17.51
CA LEU A 132 20.05 0.34 17.77
C LEU A 132 18.54 0.17 17.88
N ILE A 133 17.91 -0.52 16.91
CA ILE A 133 16.46 -0.80 16.93
C ILE A 133 16.08 -1.60 18.17
N ARG A 134 16.90 -2.57 18.59
CA ARG A 134 16.64 -3.44 19.74
C ARG A 134 16.75 -2.73 21.08
N THR A 135 17.62 -1.71 21.22
CA THR A 135 17.99 -1.13 22.51
C THR A 135 17.57 0.32 22.71
N ASN A 136 17.14 1.00 21.65
CA ASN A 136 16.69 2.38 21.68
C ASN A 136 15.21 2.45 21.31
N GLU A 137 14.38 2.97 22.21
CA GLU A 137 12.92 3.04 22.04
C GLU A 137 12.51 3.83 20.79
N VAL A 138 13.17 4.97 20.53
CA VAL A 138 12.89 5.79 19.35
C VAL A 138 13.27 5.06 18.06
N ALA A 139 14.43 4.40 18.03
CA ALA A 139 14.83 3.62 16.86
C ALA A 139 13.96 2.38 16.64
N GLY A 140 13.38 1.84 17.71
CA GLY A 140 12.46 0.70 17.66
C GLY A 140 11.05 1.05 17.16
N THR A 141 10.72 2.33 16.98
CA THR A 141 9.36 2.77 16.65
C THR A 141 8.79 2.05 15.44
N ALA A 142 9.48 2.04 14.30
CA ALA A 142 8.97 1.42 13.08
C ALA A 142 9.18 -0.11 13.01
N ASN A 143 10.32 -0.60 13.51
CA ASN A 143 10.80 -1.97 13.24
C ASN A 143 11.14 -2.79 14.48
N GLY A 144 10.82 -2.31 15.69
CA GLY A 144 11.17 -2.95 16.96
C GLY A 144 10.65 -4.38 17.08
N SER A 145 9.45 -4.65 16.59
CA SER A 145 8.84 -5.98 16.59
C SER A 145 9.63 -7.03 15.80
N LEU A 146 10.35 -6.61 14.76
CA LEU A 146 11.18 -7.53 13.95
C LEU A 146 12.40 -8.06 14.70
N VAL A 147 12.89 -7.33 15.71
CA VAL A 147 14.09 -7.65 16.49
C VAL A 147 13.80 -7.99 17.96
N GLU A 148 12.53 -8.01 18.36
CA GLU A 148 12.10 -8.21 19.75
C GLU A 148 12.66 -9.51 20.36
N ASN A 149 12.73 -10.59 19.58
CA ASN A 149 13.26 -11.88 19.99
C ASN A 149 14.81 -11.94 19.97
N PHE A 150 15.51 -10.88 19.55
CA PHE A 150 16.98 -10.90 19.52
C PHE A 150 17.56 -10.68 20.92
N ALA A 151 18.43 -11.58 21.33
CA ALA A 151 19.22 -11.47 22.56
C ALA A 151 20.45 -10.59 22.34
N SER A 152 21.16 -10.81 21.23
CA SER A 152 22.32 -10.00 20.84
C SER A 152 22.54 -10.05 19.32
N VAL A 153 23.19 -9.01 18.80
CA VAL A 153 23.66 -8.97 17.41
C VAL A 153 25.11 -8.51 17.43
N THR A 154 26.01 -9.27 16.83
CA THR A 154 27.47 -9.00 16.84
C THR A 154 28.08 -9.17 15.46
N ALA A 155 29.18 -8.46 15.22
CA ALA A 155 30.01 -8.59 14.03
C ALA A 155 31.44 -8.97 14.47
N PRO A 156 31.77 -10.28 14.57
CA PRO A 156 33.10 -10.70 14.99
C PRO A 156 34.20 -10.33 13.99
N ASP A 157 33.83 -10.13 12.73
CA ASP A 157 34.72 -9.60 11.69
C ASP A 157 33.88 -8.77 10.66
N ALA A 158 34.57 -8.22 9.65
CA ALA A 158 33.92 -7.34 8.67
C ALA A 158 32.85 -8.00 7.81
N THR A 159 32.78 -9.32 7.74
CA THR A 159 31.90 -10.08 6.85
C THR A 159 30.99 -11.07 7.56
N THR A 160 31.11 -11.21 8.87
CA THR A 160 30.32 -12.15 9.66
C THR A 160 29.37 -11.40 10.60
N LEU A 161 28.06 -11.58 10.40
CA LEU A 161 27.02 -11.08 11.30
C LEU A 161 26.44 -12.26 12.06
N VAL A 162 26.40 -12.17 13.39
CA VAL A 162 25.83 -13.19 14.27
C VAL A 162 24.65 -12.61 15.04
N ILE A 163 23.48 -13.22 14.87
CA ILE A 163 22.24 -12.87 15.57
C ILE A 163 21.91 -14.00 16.53
N LYS A 164 21.91 -13.73 17.84
CA LYS A 164 21.41 -14.66 18.86
C LYS A 164 19.98 -14.30 19.21
N THR A 165 19.11 -15.30 19.25
CA THR A 165 17.69 -15.14 19.61
C THR A 165 17.42 -15.69 21.01
N LYS A 166 16.41 -15.16 21.69
CA LYS A 166 15.94 -15.64 23.01
C LYS A 166 15.24 -16.99 22.92
N LYS A 167 14.58 -17.24 21.79
CA LYS A 167 13.87 -18.47 21.42
C LYS A 167 14.15 -18.79 19.96
N PRO A 168 14.08 -20.05 19.51
CA PRO A 168 14.21 -20.41 18.11
C PRO A 168 13.26 -19.56 17.24
N GLN A 169 13.76 -19.05 16.11
CA GLN A 169 13.02 -18.16 15.21
C GLN A 169 13.37 -18.45 13.75
N ALA A 170 12.49 -19.12 13.04
CA ALA A 170 12.71 -19.57 11.68
C ALA A 170 12.65 -18.43 10.65
N ASN A 171 11.96 -17.34 10.92
CA ASN A 171 11.81 -16.21 10.01
C ASN A 171 12.93 -15.14 10.12
N THR A 172 13.99 -15.39 10.86
CA THR A 172 15.13 -14.46 10.97
C THR A 172 15.69 -14.02 9.61
N PRO A 173 15.73 -14.85 8.53
CA PRO A 173 16.16 -14.40 7.21
C PRO A 173 15.28 -13.29 6.59
N PHE A 174 14.10 -13.04 7.10
CA PHE A 174 13.20 -11.96 6.67
C PHE A 174 13.35 -10.66 7.46
N VAL A 175 14.17 -10.63 8.50
CA VAL A 175 14.32 -9.42 9.36
C VAL A 175 14.79 -8.20 8.58
N SER A 176 15.60 -8.41 7.53
CA SER A 176 16.13 -7.35 6.68
C SER A 176 15.99 -7.77 5.22
N ILE A 177 14.89 -7.36 4.62
CA ILE A 177 14.51 -7.55 3.22
C ILE A 177 13.99 -6.22 2.66
N PRO A 178 13.99 -6.00 1.34
CA PRO A 178 13.47 -4.77 0.75
C PRO A 178 12.02 -4.51 1.13
N TYR A 179 11.67 -3.27 1.38
CA TYR A 179 10.33 -2.75 1.64
C TYR A 179 9.75 -3.11 3.03
N SER A 180 9.74 -4.37 3.44
CA SER A 180 9.06 -4.82 4.66
C SER A 180 10.00 -5.26 5.79
N GLY A 181 11.31 -5.19 5.58
CA GLY A 181 12.31 -5.49 6.60
C GLY A 181 13.12 -4.25 7.00
N VAL A 182 14.05 -4.44 7.92
CA VAL A 182 14.97 -3.40 8.40
C VAL A 182 15.95 -3.03 7.28
N PRO A 183 15.97 -1.77 6.80
CA PRO A 183 17.05 -1.31 5.94
C PRO A 183 18.34 -1.15 6.76
N ILE A 184 19.46 -1.62 6.22
CA ILE A 184 20.78 -1.46 6.86
C ILE A 184 21.30 -0.06 6.52
N VAL A 185 21.67 0.70 7.55
CA VAL A 185 22.14 2.08 7.40
C VAL A 185 23.63 2.20 7.74
N PRO A 186 24.35 3.19 7.17
CA PRO A 186 25.77 3.40 7.47
C PRO A 186 25.97 3.90 8.91
N LYS A 187 26.59 3.08 9.75
CA LYS A 187 26.86 3.41 11.16
C LYS A 187 27.54 4.78 11.30
N HIS A 188 28.58 5.03 10.53
CA HIS A 188 29.40 6.26 10.61
C HIS A 188 28.63 7.55 10.29
N VAL A 189 27.46 7.45 9.66
CA VAL A 189 26.55 8.57 9.44
C VAL A 189 25.58 8.68 10.60
N TRP A 190 24.89 7.59 10.90
CA TRP A 190 23.75 7.57 11.83
C TRP A 190 24.12 7.62 13.31
N GLU A 191 25.31 7.14 13.70
CA GLU A 191 25.77 7.19 15.10
C GLU A 191 25.79 8.61 15.68
N LYS A 192 26.00 9.62 14.83
CA LYS A 192 26.03 11.04 15.21
C LYS A 192 24.65 11.61 15.53
N HIS A 193 23.59 10.94 15.06
CA HIS A 193 22.21 11.39 15.19
C HIS A 193 21.40 10.61 16.24
N VAL A 194 22.03 9.65 16.96
CA VAL A 194 21.33 8.83 17.96
C VAL A 194 20.73 9.68 19.07
N ALA A 195 21.41 10.74 19.51
CA ALA A 195 20.92 11.63 20.56
C ALA A 195 19.70 12.48 20.13
N ASP A 196 19.56 12.75 18.83
CA ASP A 196 18.46 13.55 18.25
C ASP A 196 17.65 12.77 17.20
N LEU A 197 17.63 11.45 17.32
CA LEU A 197 17.04 10.55 16.33
C LEU A 197 15.58 10.87 16.00
N LYS A 198 14.81 11.28 17.00
CA LYS A 198 13.38 11.65 16.85
C LYS A 198 13.18 12.83 15.90
N ASN A 199 14.09 13.78 15.87
CA ASN A 199 13.99 15.02 15.10
C ASN A 199 14.79 14.98 13.80
N PHE A 200 15.73 14.05 13.67
CA PHE A 200 16.55 13.91 12.48
C PHE A 200 15.72 13.37 11.30
N LYS A 201 15.43 14.22 10.33
CA LYS A 201 14.55 13.91 9.18
C LYS A 201 15.26 13.21 8.02
N ASN A 202 16.58 13.31 7.95
CA ASN A 202 17.42 12.78 6.87
C ASN A 202 17.01 13.29 5.47
N ASP A 203 16.55 14.53 5.38
CA ASP A 203 15.92 15.14 4.20
C ASP A 203 16.81 16.15 3.47
N SER A 204 18.12 16.15 3.73
CA SER A 204 19.11 17.03 3.09
C SER A 204 19.28 16.81 1.58
N GLY A 205 18.80 15.66 1.06
CA GLY A 205 18.85 15.35 -0.37
C GLY A 205 20.09 14.61 -0.86
N ASP A 206 20.98 14.17 0.07
CA ASP A 206 22.24 13.47 -0.18
C ASP A 206 22.40 12.25 0.75
N ILE A 207 21.46 11.33 0.68
CA ILE A 207 21.49 10.13 1.54
C ILE A 207 22.67 9.23 1.18
N VAL A 208 23.52 8.93 2.17
CA VAL A 208 24.55 7.91 2.02
C VAL A 208 23.90 6.52 2.08
N GLY A 209 23.95 5.79 0.97
CA GLY A 209 23.30 4.50 0.82
C GLY A 209 24.06 3.53 -0.08
N TYR A 210 23.49 2.33 -0.30
CA TYR A 210 23.95 1.33 -1.26
C TYR A 210 22.73 0.56 -1.78
N GLY A 211 21.85 1.25 -2.48
CA GLY A 211 20.75 0.63 -3.24
C GLY A 211 21.07 0.60 -4.74
N PRO A 212 20.11 0.18 -5.59
CA PRO A 212 20.20 0.35 -7.03
C PRO A 212 20.23 1.83 -7.45
N TRP A 213 19.80 2.72 -6.59
CA TRP A 213 19.72 4.16 -6.83
C TRP A 213 20.37 4.92 -5.67
N THR A 214 21.04 6.02 -5.99
CA THR A 214 21.55 7.01 -5.04
C THR A 214 20.63 8.21 -5.07
N LEU A 215 20.08 8.62 -3.93
CA LEU A 215 19.23 9.79 -3.84
C LEU A 215 20.08 11.05 -3.99
N THR A 216 19.68 11.94 -4.92
CA THR A 216 20.43 13.17 -5.25
C THR A 216 19.64 14.44 -4.95
N ALA A 217 18.30 14.35 -4.84
CA ALA A 217 17.47 15.46 -4.39
C ALA A 217 16.13 14.97 -3.86
N TYR A 218 15.67 15.63 -2.81
CA TYR A 218 14.33 15.46 -2.26
C TYR A 218 13.65 16.81 -2.04
N LYS A 219 12.40 16.91 -2.46
CA LYS A 219 11.53 18.03 -2.12
C LYS A 219 10.18 17.49 -1.69
N ALA A 220 9.85 17.69 -0.41
CA ALA A 220 8.62 17.19 0.21
C ALA A 220 7.40 17.57 -0.63
N GLU A 221 6.46 16.63 -0.80
CA GLU A 221 5.23 16.74 -1.58
C GLU A 221 5.42 17.13 -3.06
N GLN A 222 6.65 17.02 -3.61
CA GLN A 222 6.93 17.35 -5.00
C GLN A 222 7.65 16.22 -5.74
N TYR A 223 8.87 15.85 -5.31
CA TYR A 223 9.65 14.82 -6.00
C TYR A 223 10.77 14.22 -5.15
N VAL A 224 11.22 13.07 -5.59
CA VAL A 224 12.52 12.47 -5.24
C VAL A 224 13.29 12.21 -6.53
N LYS A 225 14.57 12.56 -6.56
CA LYS A 225 15.47 12.32 -7.69
C LYS A 225 16.61 11.40 -7.28
N TYR A 226 17.01 10.56 -8.23
CA TYR A 226 18.05 9.55 -8.00
C TYR A 226 18.93 9.41 -9.22
N ASP A 227 20.19 9.04 -8.99
CA ASP A 227 21.13 8.56 -9.99
C ASP A 227 21.32 7.05 -9.87
N ALA A 228 21.54 6.38 -10.99
CA ALA A 228 21.76 4.95 -11.01
C ALA A 228 23.09 4.57 -10.35
N ASN A 229 23.04 3.64 -9.41
CA ASN A 229 24.23 2.98 -8.91
C ASN A 229 24.73 1.96 -9.96
N LYS A 230 25.75 2.33 -10.71
CA LYS A 230 26.30 1.51 -11.78
C LYS A 230 27.02 0.25 -11.27
N ASP A 231 27.46 0.28 -10.00
CA ASP A 231 28.15 -0.83 -9.34
C ASP A 231 27.22 -1.68 -8.46
N PHE A 232 25.91 -1.56 -8.68
CA PHE A 232 24.95 -2.28 -7.86
C PHE A 232 25.05 -3.80 -8.07
N VAL A 233 25.30 -4.53 -6.99
CA VAL A 233 25.67 -5.96 -7.02
C VAL A 233 24.62 -6.90 -7.62
N LEU A 234 23.34 -6.54 -7.55
CA LEU A 234 22.26 -7.33 -8.15
C LEU A 234 21.92 -6.88 -9.59
N GLY A 235 22.81 -6.11 -10.23
CA GLY A 235 22.70 -5.57 -11.57
C GLY A 235 22.25 -4.11 -11.59
N ALA A 236 23.02 -3.27 -12.27
CA ALA A 236 22.78 -1.85 -12.38
C ALA A 236 21.44 -1.52 -13.06
N PRO A 237 20.76 -0.43 -12.67
CA PRO A 237 19.65 0.14 -13.42
C PRO A 237 20.06 0.46 -14.88
N LYS A 238 19.10 0.35 -15.79
CA LYS A 238 19.33 0.62 -17.23
C LYS A 238 19.07 2.08 -17.61
N PHE A 239 18.29 2.80 -16.80
CA PHE A 239 18.19 4.26 -16.85
C PHE A 239 19.32 4.88 -16.04
N ASP A 240 19.76 6.07 -16.42
CA ASP A 240 20.79 6.81 -15.70
C ASP A 240 20.20 7.55 -14.49
N HIS A 241 18.96 8.01 -14.62
CA HIS A 241 18.26 8.78 -13.61
C HIS A 241 16.85 8.23 -13.40
N LEU A 242 16.36 8.35 -12.13
CA LEU A 242 14.96 8.11 -11.76
C LEU A 242 14.42 9.38 -11.10
N VAL A 243 13.23 9.80 -11.51
CA VAL A 243 12.47 10.87 -10.86
C VAL A 243 11.12 10.31 -10.45
N GLN A 244 10.85 10.24 -9.15
CA GLN A 244 9.53 9.96 -8.62
C GLN A 244 8.83 11.29 -8.33
N GLN A 245 7.77 11.58 -9.07
CA GLN A 245 7.02 12.82 -8.95
C GLN A 245 5.72 12.59 -8.17
N ARG A 246 5.43 13.46 -7.20
CA ARG A 246 4.25 13.37 -6.36
C ARG A 246 2.99 13.77 -7.12
N TYR A 247 1.98 12.93 -7.07
CA TYR A 247 0.61 13.19 -7.55
C TYR A 247 -0.39 12.92 -6.43
N LYS A 248 -1.20 13.91 -6.09
CA LYS A 248 -2.24 13.76 -5.05
C LYS A 248 -3.40 12.87 -5.50
N ALA A 249 -3.65 12.83 -6.81
CA ALA A 249 -4.68 11.99 -7.42
C ALA A 249 -4.11 11.22 -8.61
N VAL A 250 -4.52 9.97 -8.74
CA VAL A 250 -4.08 9.08 -9.83
C VAL A 250 -4.50 9.62 -11.21
N ASP A 251 -5.64 10.33 -11.31
CA ASP A 251 -6.10 10.93 -12.57
C ASP A 251 -5.08 11.91 -13.17
N GLY A 252 -4.44 12.73 -12.31
CA GLY A 252 -3.38 13.64 -12.74
C GLY A 252 -2.16 12.89 -13.28
N ALA A 253 -1.78 11.78 -12.63
CA ALA A 253 -0.69 10.93 -13.08
C ALA A 253 -1.02 10.22 -14.41
N VAL A 254 -2.26 9.76 -14.60
CA VAL A 254 -2.74 9.18 -15.86
C VAL A 254 -2.70 10.20 -16.99
N ALA A 255 -3.12 11.44 -16.74
CA ALA A 255 -3.03 12.51 -17.75
C ALA A 255 -1.57 12.80 -18.13
N ALA A 256 -0.67 12.85 -17.15
CA ALA A 256 0.77 13.04 -17.38
C ALA A 256 1.42 11.86 -18.14
N LEU A 257 1.01 10.61 -17.86
CA LEU A 257 1.44 9.46 -18.66
C LEU A 257 1.00 9.56 -20.12
N ARG A 258 -0.25 9.91 -20.37
CA ARG A 258 -0.80 10.08 -21.73
C ARG A 258 -0.14 11.22 -22.52
N SER A 259 0.25 12.30 -21.85
CA SER A 259 0.97 13.41 -22.46
C SER A 259 2.48 13.15 -22.66
N GLY A 260 3.01 12.05 -22.10
CA GLY A 260 4.43 11.72 -22.14
C GLY A 260 5.30 12.46 -21.11
N GLN A 261 4.68 13.10 -20.12
CA GLN A 261 5.39 13.73 -19.00
C GLN A 261 5.84 12.71 -17.97
N LEU A 262 5.13 11.57 -17.88
CA LEU A 262 5.48 10.41 -17.07
C LEU A 262 5.74 9.18 -17.93
N ASP A 263 6.52 8.27 -17.38
CA ASP A 263 6.88 7.00 -17.98
C ASP A 263 6.20 5.81 -17.26
N TYR A 264 5.74 6.01 -16.03
CA TYR A 264 5.10 4.96 -15.22
C TYR A 264 4.07 5.52 -14.23
N VAL A 265 2.94 4.81 -14.10
CA VAL A 265 1.88 5.06 -13.11
C VAL A 265 1.41 3.73 -12.53
N SER A 266 1.21 3.67 -11.19
CA SER A 266 0.58 2.57 -10.45
C SER A 266 -0.76 3.00 -9.83
N ASP A 267 -1.35 2.10 -9.05
CA ASP A 267 -2.58 2.32 -8.29
C ASP A 267 -3.79 2.72 -9.14
N LEU A 268 -3.81 2.27 -10.39
CA LEU A 268 -4.92 2.51 -11.30
C LEU A 268 -6.18 1.81 -10.79
N ASN A 269 -7.33 2.45 -10.96
CA ASN A 269 -8.61 1.74 -10.88
C ASN A 269 -8.91 0.99 -12.19
N SER A 270 -9.94 0.15 -12.19
CA SER A 270 -10.30 -0.68 -13.34
C SER A 270 -10.61 0.13 -14.60
N THR A 271 -11.30 1.25 -14.47
CA THR A 271 -11.64 2.14 -15.60
C THR A 271 -10.40 2.76 -16.22
N GLN A 272 -9.49 3.30 -15.40
CA GLN A 272 -8.22 3.88 -15.85
C GLN A 272 -7.34 2.82 -16.51
N PHE A 273 -7.27 1.61 -15.90
CA PHE A 273 -6.50 0.50 -16.44
C PHE A 273 -7.00 0.08 -17.83
N LYS A 274 -8.30 -0.18 -17.99
CA LYS A 274 -8.92 -0.56 -19.29
C LYS A 274 -8.70 0.52 -20.35
N ALA A 275 -8.83 1.80 -19.96
CA ALA A 275 -8.59 2.93 -20.86
C ALA A 275 -7.13 3.04 -21.31
N LEU A 276 -6.15 2.72 -20.45
CA LEU A 276 -4.74 2.70 -20.80
C LEU A 276 -4.35 1.41 -21.56
N GLN A 277 -5.00 0.29 -21.27
CA GLN A 277 -4.80 -0.98 -21.99
C GLN A 277 -5.21 -0.84 -23.48
N SER A 278 -6.22 -0.02 -23.77
CA SER A 278 -6.70 0.24 -25.13
C SER A 278 -5.87 1.30 -25.88
N ASP A 279 -5.00 2.05 -25.19
CA ASP A 279 -4.16 3.10 -25.78
C ASP A 279 -2.83 2.52 -26.28
N LYS A 280 -2.60 2.52 -27.59
CA LYS A 280 -1.36 2.00 -28.22
C LYS A 280 -0.07 2.70 -27.74
N ARG A 281 -0.18 3.83 -27.07
CA ARG A 281 0.97 4.58 -26.52
C ARG A 281 1.40 4.06 -25.15
N THR A 282 0.59 3.23 -24.54
CA THR A 282 0.84 2.69 -23.19
C THR A 282 0.90 1.17 -23.20
N THR A 283 1.61 0.60 -22.23
CA THR A 283 1.58 -0.82 -21.91
C THR A 283 1.03 -0.95 -20.50
N ALA A 284 -0.22 -1.40 -20.39
CA ALA A 284 -0.86 -1.69 -19.11
C ALA A 284 -0.56 -3.14 -18.71
N PHE A 285 -0.31 -3.39 -17.43
CA PHE A 285 -0.05 -4.72 -16.91
C PHE A 285 -0.59 -4.88 -15.50
N GLN A 286 -0.96 -6.12 -15.16
CA GLN A 286 -1.42 -6.52 -13.84
C GLN A 286 -0.31 -7.26 -13.11
N ASN A 287 -0.24 -7.08 -11.80
CA ASN A 287 0.61 -7.89 -10.95
C ASN A 287 -0.17 -8.44 -9.74
N ALA A 288 0.24 -9.61 -9.28
CA ALA A 288 -0.35 -10.23 -8.11
C ALA A 288 -0.23 -9.29 -6.90
N GLY A 289 -1.35 -9.05 -6.26
CA GLY A 289 -1.42 -8.21 -5.08
C GLY A 289 -1.03 -8.97 -3.82
N ARG A 290 -0.62 -8.22 -2.82
CA ARG A 290 -0.30 -8.73 -1.48
C ARG A 290 -1.37 -8.41 -0.45
N ARG A 291 -2.47 -7.79 -0.86
CA ARG A 291 -3.56 -7.36 0.02
C ARG A 291 -4.80 -8.18 -0.24
N TRP A 292 -5.42 -8.65 0.83
CA TRP A 292 -6.79 -9.13 0.79
C TRP A 292 -7.74 -8.09 1.37
N MET A 293 -8.98 -8.14 0.92
CA MET A 293 -10.11 -7.38 1.46
C MET A 293 -11.13 -8.34 2.01
N SER A 294 -11.71 -8.01 3.16
CA SER A 294 -12.69 -8.85 3.86
C SER A 294 -13.83 -8.04 4.44
N VAL A 295 -14.83 -8.78 4.89
CA VAL A 295 -15.74 -8.35 5.94
C VAL A 295 -15.30 -9.03 7.22
N ALA A 296 -14.81 -8.25 8.18
CA ALA A 296 -14.54 -8.73 9.54
C ALA A 296 -15.87 -8.79 10.31
N LEU A 297 -16.05 -9.85 11.10
CA LEU A 297 -17.22 -10.09 11.93
C LEU A 297 -16.79 -10.09 13.40
N ASN A 298 -17.39 -9.22 14.22
CA ASN A 298 -17.11 -9.14 15.66
C ASN A 298 -17.63 -10.39 16.38
N SER A 299 -16.79 -11.38 16.54
CA SER A 299 -17.15 -12.67 17.14
C SER A 299 -17.40 -12.61 18.66
N GLY A 300 -17.35 -11.42 19.25
CA GLY A 300 -17.53 -11.14 20.67
C GLY A 300 -16.30 -10.45 21.24
N ALA A 301 -16.30 -9.11 21.17
CA ALA A 301 -15.22 -8.28 21.67
C ALA A 301 -14.95 -8.52 23.16
N ARG A 302 -13.68 -8.81 23.50
CA ARG A 302 -13.24 -9.10 24.86
C ARG A 302 -11.76 -8.79 25.03
N THR A 303 -11.35 -8.60 26.27
CA THR A 303 -9.94 -8.51 26.66
C THR A 303 -9.31 -9.90 26.78
N ARG A 304 -7.99 -9.95 26.99
CA ARG A 304 -7.25 -11.21 27.24
C ARG A 304 -7.76 -12.00 28.43
N SER A 305 -8.25 -11.34 29.48
CA SER A 305 -8.86 -12.00 30.64
C SER A 305 -10.27 -12.54 30.36
N GLY A 306 -10.86 -12.20 29.21
CA GLY A 306 -12.23 -12.57 28.84
C GLY A 306 -13.29 -11.54 29.24
N LYS A 307 -12.93 -10.37 29.79
CA LYS A 307 -13.86 -9.29 30.10
C LYS A 307 -14.46 -8.77 28.78
N LYS A 308 -15.78 -8.76 28.69
CA LYS A 308 -16.52 -8.23 27.53
C LYS A 308 -16.30 -6.73 27.40
N ILE A 309 -16.09 -6.26 26.16
CA ILE A 309 -15.97 -4.85 25.79
C ILE A 309 -16.84 -4.58 24.56
N GLY A 310 -17.06 -3.30 24.28
CA GLY A 310 -17.75 -2.84 23.07
C GLY A 310 -19.24 -3.14 23.02
N THR A 311 -19.82 -2.82 21.88
CA THR A 311 -21.28 -2.86 21.63
C THR A 311 -21.67 -3.83 20.50
N GLY A 312 -20.74 -4.68 20.07
CA GLY A 312 -20.98 -5.64 18.99
C GLY A 312 -22.19 -6.56 19.23
N ASN A 313 -22.87 -6.91 18.14
CA ASN A 313 -24.09 -7.72 18.22
C ASN A 313 -23.77 -9.15 18.70
N PRO A 314 -24.35 -9.59 19.84
CA PRO A 314 -24.01 -10.89 20.42
C PRO A 314 -24.41 -12.11 19.56
N ALA A 315 -25.24 -11.93 18.53
CA ALA A 315 -25.56 -13.00 17.58
C ALA A 315 -24.34 -13.45 16.77
N LEU A 316 -23.37 -12.55 16.55
CA LEU A 316 -22.12 -12.85 15.82
C LEU A 316 -21.17 -13.78 16.60
N ALA A 317 -21.39 -13.98 17.89
CA ALA A 317 -20.69 -15.04 18.63
C ALA A 317 -21.12 -16.46 18.22
N ASP A 318 -22.29 -16.58 17.57
CA ASP A 318 -22.79 -17.85 17.04
C ASP A 318 -22.13 -18.17 15.69
N ALA A 319 -21.46 -19.32 15.61
CA ALA A 319 -20.78 -19.76 14.38
C ALA A 319 -21.76 -19.97 13.22
N ALA A 320 -23.01 -20.39 13.49
CA ALA A 320 -24.03 -20.56 12.45
C ALA A 320 -24.36 -19.23 11.77
N VAL A 321 -24.40 -18.13 12.52
CA VAL A 321 -24.64 -16.78 11.95
C VAL A 321 -23.47 -16.36 11.09
N ARG A 322 -22.23 -16.52 11.55
CA ARG A 322 -21.05 -16.15 10.77
C ARG A 322 -20.93 -16.98 9.49
N ARG A 323 -21.11 -18.31 9.60
CA ARG A 323 -21.12 -19.21 8.42
C ARG A 323 -22.25 -18.85 7.44
N ALA A 324 -23.45 -18.51 7.90
CA ALA A 324 -24.54 -18.09 7.03
C ALA A 324 -24.22 -16.79 6.30
N ILE A 325 -23.58 -15.82 6.95
CA ILE A 325 -23.09 -14.58 6.32
C ILE A 325 -22.05 -14.91 5.23
N ALA A 326 -21.08 -15.79 5.54
CA ALA A 326 -20.05 -16.21 4.58
C ALA A 326 -20.65 -16.88 3.34
N LEU A 327 -21.61 -17.81 3.52
CA LEU A 327 -22.31 -18.50 2.42
C LEU A 327 -23.26 -17.58 1.65
N ALA A 328 -23.79 -16.55 2.27
CA ALA A 328 -24.64 -15.56 1.60
C ALA A 328 -23.85 -14.49 0.83
N THR A 329 -22.52 -14.54 0.87
CA THR A 329 -21.64 -13.56 0.21
C THR A 329 -21.15 -14.10 -1.13
N ASP A 330 -21.66 -13.56 -2.25
CA ASP A 330 -21.21 -13.92 -3.60
C ASP A 330 -19.91 -13.19 -3.96
N LYS A 331 -18.80 -13.79 -3.57
CA LYS A 331 -17.46 -13.23 -3.79
C LYS A 331 -17.10 -13.12 -5.28
N GLN A 332 -17.59 -14.04 -6.13
CA GLN A 332 -17.34 -14.00 -7.57
C GLN A 332 -18.02 -12.78 -8.19
N THR A 333 -19.29 -12.51 -7.82
CA THR A 333 -19.99 -11.29 -8.27
C THR A 333 -19.26 -10.01 -7.86
N LEU A 334 -18.62 -9.96 -6.68
CA LEU A 334 -17.81 -8.80 -6.29
C LEU A 334 -16.60 -8.63 -7.21
N VAL A 335 -15.87 -9.70 -7.50
CA VAL A 335 -14.74 -9.65 -8.44
C VAL A 335 -15.21 -9.20 -9.83
N ASP A 336 -16.29 -9.77 -10.34
CA ASP A 336 -16.76 -9.49 -11.71
C ASP A 336 -17.38 -8.09 -11.87
N LYS A 337 -18.13 -7.61 -10.86
CA LYS A 337 -18.94 -6.38 -10.97
C LYS A 337 -18.34 -5.16 -10.28
N VAL A 338 -17.61 -5.35 -9.20
CA VAL A 338 -16.97 -4.24 -8.47
C VAL A 338 -15.53 -4.04 -8.93
N LEU A 339 -14.82 -5.14 -9.22
CA LEU A 339 -13.43 -5.08 -9.67
C LEU A 339 -13.27 -5.26 -11.19
N ASP A 340 -14.38 -5.34 -11.95
CA ASP A 340 -14.36 -5.55 -13.40
C ASP A 340 -13.55 -6.79 -13.86
N GLY A 341 -13.51 -7.83 -13.04
CA GLY A 341 -12.70 -9.04 -13.26
C GLY A 341 -11.20 -8.89 -12.92
N LEU A 342 -10.78 -7.73 -12.38
CA LEU A 342 -9.38 -7.41 -12.07
C LEU A 342 -9.03 -7.75 -10.61
N GLY A 343 -9.29 -8.98 -10.19
CA GLY A 343 -9.02 -9.49 -8.86
C GLY A 343 -9.13 -11.00 -8.84
N GLN A 344 -8.82 -11.59 -7.69
CA GLN A 344 -9.01 -13.03 -7.46
C GLN A 344 -9.96 -13.23 -6.28
N VAL A 345 -10.85 -14.22 -6.37
CA VAL A 345 -11.76 -14.57 -5.28
C VAL A 345 -10.97 -14.95 -4.03
N GLY A 346 -11.37 -14.39 -2.90
CA GLY A 346 -10.70 -14.60 -1.62
C GLY A 346 -11.06 -15.94 -0.96
N ALA A 347 -10.08 -16.53 -0.29
CA ALA A 347 -10.25 -17.73 0.51
C ALA A 347 -9.46 -17.61 1.83
N GLY A 348 -8.19 -17.97 1.85
CA GLY A 348 -7.33 -17.92 3.03
C GLY A 348 -6.79 -16.52 3.34
N TYR A 349 -6.21 -16.39 4.51
CA TYR A 349 -5.58 -15.15 4.99
C TYR A 349 -4.29 -14.77 4.26
N ILE A 350 -3.63 -15.74 3.63
CA ILE A 350 -2.39 -15.48 2.92
C ILE A 350 -2.68 -15.51 1.42
N PRO A 351 -2.48 -14.37 0.71
CA PRO A 351 -2.71 -14.31 -0.72
C PRO A 351 -1.84 -15.32 -1.51
N PRO A 352 -2.35 -15.87 -2.61
CA PRO A 352 -1.65 -16.87 -3.42
C PRO A 352 -0.40 -16.36 -4.14
N THR A 353 -0.11 -15.05 -4.05
CA THR A 353 1.18 -14.48 -4.47
C THR A 353 2.36 -15.09 -3.70
N TRP A 354 2.16 -15.49 -2.45
CA TRP A 354 3.14 -16.17 -1.61
C TRP A 354 3.00 -17.68 -1.74
N LYS A 355 3.51 -18.24 -2.83
CA LYS A 355 3.30 -19.63 -3.24
C LYS A 355 3.69 -20.67 -2.18
N GLN A 356 4.70 -20.37 -1.35
CA GLN A 356 5.14 -21.25 -0.26
C GLN A 356 4.08 -21.43 0.83
N TRP A 357 3.12 -20.54 0.95
CA TRP A 357 2.02 -20.58 1.91
C TRP A 357 0.67 -20.90 1.28
N ALA A 358 0.69 -21.34 0.02
CA ALA A 358 -0.53 -21.63 -0.74
C ALA A 358 -1.41 -22.63 0.04
N TRP A 359 -2.67 -22.26 0.22
CA TRP A 359 -3.68 -23.04 0.92
C TRP A 359 -5.01 -22.96 0.18
N LYS A 360 -5.80 -24.03 0.28
CA LYS A 360 -7.18 -24.07 -0.21
C LYS A 360 -8.05 -24.82 0.80
N PRO A 361 -9.33 -24.47 0.93
CA PRO A 361 -10.25 -25.23 1.77
C PRO A 361 -10.36 -26.68 1.27
N ALA A 362 -10.64 -27.59 2.19
CA ALA A 362 -10.93 -28.97 1.84
C ALA A 362 -12.21 -29.04 0.98
N PRO A 363 -12.33 -30.02 0.07
CA PRO A 363 -13.55 -30.23 -0.70
C PRO A 363 -14.77 -30.40 0.22
N GLY A 364 -15.79 -29.56 -0.01
CA GLY A 364 -16.99 -29.50 0.81
C GLY A 364 -16.99 -28.49 1.95
N ASP A 365 -15.82 -27.91 2.27
CA ASP A 365 -15.68 -26.83 3.28
C ASP A 365 -15.73 -25.42 2.63
N GLU A 366 -15.82 -25.34 1.30
CA GLU A 366 -15.79 -24.08 0.57
C GLU A 366 -16.92 -23.13 1.02
N GLN A 367 -16.62 -21.85 1.13
CA GLN A 367 -17.60 -20.76 1.32
C GLN A 367 -18.23 -20.38 -0.01
N SER A 368 -18.75 -21.37 -0.74
CA SER A 368 -19.47 -21.15 -2.01
C SER A 368 -20.78 -20.44 -1.73
N TYR A 369 -21.14 -19.48 -2.60
CA TYR A 369 -22.42 -18.75 -2.47
C TYR A 369 -23.60 -19.70 -2.51
N ASP A 370 -24.35 -19.76 -1.42
CA ASP A 370 -25.51 -20.65 -1.25
C ASP A 370 -26.51 -20.07 -0.23
N ILE A 371 -27.48 -19.32 -0.75
CA ILE A 371 -28.54 -18.71 0.06
C ILE A 371 -29.45 -19.76 0.70
N ALA A 372 -29.68 -20.91 0.05
CA ALA A 372 -30.53 -21.96 0.61
C ALA A 372 -29.86 -22.60 1.83
N LYS A 373 -28.57 -22.96 1.71
CA LYS A 373 -27.78 -23.51 2.83
C LYS A 373 -27.62 -22.50 3.96
N ALA A 374 -27.41 -21.20 3.65
CA ALA A 374 -27.34 -20.15 4.66
C ALA A 374 -28.64 -20.02 5.46
N ASN A 375 -29.79 -20.07 4.80
CA ASN A 375 -31.10 -20.08 5.48
C ASN A 375 -31.29 -21.34 6.35
N SER A 376 -30.95 -22.54 5.82
CA SER A 376 -31.08 -23.80 6.58
C SER A 376 -30.25 -23.75 7.87
N LEU A 377 -28.99 -23.29 7.82
CA LEU A 377 -28.15 -23.14 9.00
C LEU A 377 -28.77 -22.22 10.06
N LEU A 378 -29.37 -21.11 9.64
CA LEU A 378 -30.03 -20.19 10.55
C LEU A 378 -31.32 -20.78 11.14
N ASP A 379 -32.09 -21.53 10.34
CA ASP A 379 -33.29 -22.24 10.81
C ASP A 379 -32.92 -23.32 11.83
N GLU A 380 -31.93 -24.15 11.57
CA GLU A 380 -31.40 -25.17 12.45
C GLU A 380 -30.85 -24.60 13.76
N ALA A 381 -30.21 -23.41 13.71
CA ALA A 381 -29.75 -22.69 14.88
C ALA A 381 -30.86 -21.93 15.64
N GLY A 382 -32.13 -22.04 15.19
CA GLY A 382 -33.28 -21.46 15.85
C GLY A 382 -33.55 -19.97 15.60
N TYR A 383 -32.93 -19.39 14.60
CA TYR A 383 -33.18 -17.99 14.18
C TYR A 383 -34.43 -17.92 13.30
N THR A 384 -35.60 -17.73 13.91
CA THR A 384 -36.89 -17.66 13.21
C THR A 384 -37.13 -16.30 12.57
N LYS A 385 -37.78 -16.26 11.41
CA LYS A 385 -38.16 -15.00 10.73
C LYS A 385 -39.35 -14.34 11.44
N GLY A 386 -39.21 -13.06 11.77
CA GLY A 386 -40.29 -12.20 12.24
C GLY A 386 -41.28 -11.82 11.14
N LYS A 387 -42.30 -11.05 11.48
CA LYS A 387 -43.35 -10.57 10.52
C LYS A 387 -42.78 -9.65 9.43
N ASP A 388 -41.67 -8.99 9.72
CA ASP A 388 -40.90 -8.13 8.81
C ASP A 388 -39.90 -8.90 7.95
N GLY A 389 -39.84 -10.24 8.10
CA GLY A 389 -38.89 -11.10 7.41
C GLY A 389 -37.49 -11.12 8.03
N ILE A 390 -37.23 -10.31 9.07
CA ILE A 390 -35.94 -10.28 9.79
C ILE A 390 -35.93 -11.41 10.81
N ARG A 391 -34.82 -12.12 10.89
CA ARG A 391 -34.63 -13.21 11.85
C ARG A 391 -34.44 -12.69 13.26
N VAL A 392 -34.94 -13.45 14.24
CA VAL A 392 -34.87 -13.14 15.67
C VAL A 392 -33.92 -14.13 16.35
N SER A 393 -32.97 -13.61 17.12
CA SER A 393 -32.01 -14.44 17.86
C SER A 393 -32.75 -15.30 18.91
N PRO A 394 -32.52 -16.63 18.96
CA PRO A 394 -33.12 -17.48 19.95
C PRO A 394 -32.65 -17.17 21.39
N LYS A 395 -31.43 -16.60 21.51
CA LYS A 395 -30.82 -16.28 22.83
C LYS A 395 -31.25 -14.89 23.33
N THR A 396 -31.19 -13.87 22.51
CA THR A 396 -31.42 -12.46 22.92
C THR A 396 -32.86 -12.01 22.68
N LYS A 397 -33.63 -12.74 21.89
CA LYS A 397 -34.98 -12.38 21.43
C LYS A 397 -35.01 -11.05 20.63
N LYS A 398 -33.86 -10.58 20.15
CA LYS A 398 -33.72 -9.36 19.34
C LYS A 398 -33.62 -9.71 17.84
N PRO A 399 -34.14 -8.85 16.96
CA PRO A 399 -33.98 -9.03 15.51
C PRO A 399 -32.50 -8.93 15.10
N LEU A 400 -32.12 -9.67 14.04
CA LEU A 400 -30.79 -9.63 13.44
C LEU A 400 -30.62 -8.36 12.60
N LYS A 401 -30.36 -7.26 13.28
CA LYS A 401 -29.99 -5.98 12.69
C LYS A 401 -28.52 -5.71 12.98
N LEU A 402 -27.73 -5.58 11.92
CA LEU A 402 -26.27 -5.46 11.98
C LEU A 402 -25.80 -4.17 11.32
N ARG A 403 -24.75 -3.59 11.86
CA ARG A 403 -24.03 -2.43 11.29
C ARG A 403 -22.86 -2.94 10.46
N LEU A 404 -22.61 -2.31 9.32
CA LEU A 404 -21.42 -2.53 8.49
C LEU A 404 -20.65 -1.22 8.38
N GLY A 405 -19.55 -1.08 9.11
CA GLY A 405 -18.63 0.03 8.95
C GLY A 405 -17.88 -0.06 7.62
N THR A 406 -17.89 1.02 6.85
CA THR A 406 -17.22 1.14 5.54
C THR A 406 -16.35 2.39 5.48
N HIS A 407 -15.30 2.41 4.67
CA HIS A 407 -14.50 3.61 4.48
C HIS A 407 -15.26 4.65 3.64
N SER A 408 -15.44 5.84 4.21
CA SER A 408 -16.24 6.92 3.59
C SER A 408 -15.61 7.48 2.30
N ASP A 409 -14.32 7.27 2.09
CA ASP A 409 -13.54 7.70 0.93
C ASP A 409 -13.26 6.56 -0.09
N ALA A 410 -13.77 5.34 0.17
CA ALA A 410 -13.61 4.18 -0.70
C ALA A 410 -14.90 3.87 -1.49
N ALA A 411 -14.95 4.26 -2.76
CA ALA A 411 -16.09 3.98 -3.63
C ALA A 411 -16.38 2.46 -3.77
N THR A 412 -15.35 1.62 -3.72
CA THR A 412 -15.48 0.16 -3.75
C THR A 412 -16.23 -0.37 -2.54
N ASP A 413 -15.99 0.19 -1.34
CA ASP A 413 -16.69 -0.23 -0.12
C ASP A 413 -18.19 0.05 -0.22
N THR A 414 -18.57 1.21 -0.76
CA THR A 414 -19.98 1.57 -1.00
C THR A 414 -20.66 0.59 -1.94
N GLN A 415 -19.99 0.18 -3.02
CA GLN A 415 -20.53 -0.79 -3.97
C GLN A 415 -20.66 -2.18 -3.32
N ILE A 416 -19.65 -2.64 -2.60
CA ILE A 416 -19.67 -3.92 -1.88
C ILE A 416 -20.79 -3.92 -0.84
N ALA A 417 -20.95 -2.86 -0.05
CA ALA A 417 -22.01 -2.73 0.95
C ALA A 417 -23.40 -2.85 0.34
N THR A 418 -23.60 -2.31 -0.87
CA THR A 418 -24.87 -2.44 -1.61
C THR A 418 -25.19 -3.91 -1.93
N TYR A 419 -24.22 -4.67 -2.44
CA TYR A 419 -24.39 -6.10 -2.68
C TYR A 419 -24.63 -6.88 -1.38
N LEU A 420 -23.82 -6.65 -0.36
CA LEU A 420 -23.95 -7.32 0.93
C LEU A 420 -25.32 -7.07 1.57
N THR A 421 -25.81 -5.83 1.56
CA THR A 421 -27.17 -5.50 2.08
C THR A 421 -28.25 -6.30 1.35
N GLY A 422 -28.14 -6.41 0.04
CA GLY A 422 -29.08 -7.19 -0.77
C GLY A 422 -29.05 -8.70 -0.46
N TRP A 423 -27.88 -9.26 -0.29
CA TRP A 423 -27.70 -10.68 0.04
C TRP A 423 -28.11 -11.00 1.47
N MET A 424 -27.74 -10.17 2.44
CA MET A 424 -28.09 -10.36 3.85
C MET A 424 -29.62 -10.33 4.04
N LYS A 425 -30.35 -9.50 3.30
CA LYS A 425 -31.80 -9.47 3.31
C LYS A 425 -32.41 -10.82 2.90
N GLN A 426 -31.81 -11.56 1.96
CA GLN A 426 -32.31 -12.86 1.51
C GLN A 426 -32.23 -13.94 2.59
N ILE A 427 -31.30 -13.79 3.55
CA ILE A 427 -31.17 -14.68 4.70
C ILE A 427 -31.84 -14.13 5.96
N GLY A 428 -32.62 -13.04 5.87
CA GLY A 428 -33.34 -12.44 6.99
C GLY A 428 -32.47 -11.65 7.95
N VAL A 429 -31.37 -11.07 7.48
CA VAL A 429 -30.49 -10.17 8.21
C VAL A 429 -30.65 -8.75 7.63
N GLU A 430 -31.00 -7.80 8.49
CA GLU A 430 -30.98 -6.37 8.13
C GLU A 430 -29.55 -5.84 8.33
N LEU A 431 -28.93 -5.36 7.25
CA LEU A 431 -27.59 -4.81 7.27
C LEU A 431 -27.64 -3.32 6.93
N THR A 432 -27.13 -2.47 7.83
CA THR A 432 -27.03 -1.02 7.63
C THR A 432 -25.58 -0.62 7.42
N ALA A 433 -25.25 -0.04 6.28
CA ALA A 433 -23.92 0.48 6.01
C ALA A 433 -23.71 1.84 6.73
N GLU A 434 -22.57 1.98 7.39
CA GLU A 434 -22.14 3.18 8.12
C GLU A 434 -20.81 3.68 7.51
N PRO A 435 -20.84 4.68 6.59
CA PRO A 435 -19.62 5.26 6.05
C PRO A 435 -18.88 6.07 7.11
N LEU A 436 -17.68 5.65 7.48
CA LEU A 436 -16.85 6.21 8.54
C LEU A 436 -15.47 6.60 8.01
N SER A 437 -14.80 7.54 8.67
CA SER A 437 -13.39 7.81 8.39
C SER A 437 -12.52 6.64 8.86
N SER A 438 -11.36 6.44 8.24
CA SER A 438 -10.41 5.39 8.65
C SER A 438 -10.02 5.48 10.12
N THR A 439 -9.89 6.71 10.67
CA THR A 439 -9.62 6.91 12.10
C THR A 439 -10.76 6.37 12.97
N LYS A 440 -12.02 6.66 12.61
CA LYS A 440 -13.19 6.19 13.37
C LYS A 440 -13.35 4.67 13.28
N LEU A 441 -13.10 4.09 12.09
CA LEU A 441 -13.11 2.62 11.92
C LEU A 441 -12.07 1.94 12.84
N ASN A 442 -10.84 2.48 12.88
CA ASN A 442 -9.78 1.94 13.75
C ASN A 442 -10.12 2.12 15.24
N ASP A 443 -10.72 3.25 15.62
CA ASP A 443 -11.17 3.49 17.01
C ASP A 443 -12.27 2.51 17.40
N ASP A 444 -13.25 2.27 16.53
CA ASP A 444 -14.34 1.31 16.77
C ASP A 444 -13.82 -0.13 16.82
N LEU A 445 -12.89 -0.47 15.91
CA LEU A 445 -12.21 -1.77 15.90
C LEU A 445 -11.56 -2.04 17.27
N ALA A 446 -10.73 -1.09 17.74
CA ALA A 446 -10.01 -1.23 19.00
C ALA A 446 -10.94 -1.36 20.23
N LYS A 447 -12.10 -0.68 20.22
CA LYS A 447 -13.10 -0.69 21.30
C LYS A 447 -14.09 -1.85 21.22
N GLY A 448 -14.22 -2.51 20.08
CA GLY A 448 -15.26 -3.50 19.82
C GLY A 448 -16.65 -2.90 19.56
N ASP A 449 -16.75 -1.63 19.18
CA ASP A 449 -17.99 -0.88 18.99
C ASP A 449 -18.57 -1.04 17.56
N TRP A 450 -18.53 -2.25 17.02
CA TRP A 450 -18.94 -2.59 15.66
C TRP A 450 -19.55 -3.99 15.59
N ASP A 451 -20.27 -4.28 14.49
CA ASP A 451 -20.78 -5.61 14.18
C ASP A 451 -20.01 -6.23 13.02
N LEU A 452 -20.03 -5.60 11.85
CA LEU A 452 -19.23 -5.94 10.68
C LEU A 452 -18.38 -4.71 10.27
N LEU A 453 -17.17 -4.96 9.76
CA LEU A 453 -16.30 -3.93 9.20
C LEU A 453 -15.75 -4.35 7.84
N MET A 454 -15.72 -3.42 6.89
CA MET A 454 -14.83 -3.56 5.74
C MET A 454 -13.39 -3.44 6.22
N ASP A 455 -12.60 -4.48 6.03
CA ASP A 455 -11.21 -4.56 6.49
C ASP A 455 -10.30 -5.15 5.42
N GLY A 456 -9.00 -5.00 5.59
CA GLY A 456 -8.05 -5.59 4.66
C GLY A 456 -6.60 -5.36 5.06
N TRP A 457 -5.81 -6.42 4.91
CA TRP A 457 -4.40 -6.42 5.29
C TRP A 457 -3.46 -6.60 4.12
N GLY A 458 -2.38 -5.82 4.12
CA GLY A 458 -1.21 -6.08 3.29
C GLY A 458 -0.36 -7.18 3.91
N THR A 459 0.04 -8.15 3.12
CA THR A 459 0.82 -9.30 3.60
C THR A 459 2.27 -9.20 3.16
N GLY A 460 3.18 -9.69 3.98
CA GLY A 460 4.59 -9.88 3.63
C GLY A 460 4.87 -11.30 3.16
N PRO A 461 6.10 -11.57 2.70
CA PRO A 461 6.51 -12.91 2.28
C PRO A 461 6.62 -13.90 3.45
N ASP A 462 6.75 -13.42 4.69
CA ASP A 462 6.62 -14.24 5.90
C ASP A 462 5.28 -13.99 6.58
N PRO A 463 4.51 -15.04 6.92
CA PRO A 463 3.15 -14.90 7.43
C PRO A 463 3.08 -14.59 8.93
N THR A 464 4.20 -14.60 9.66
CA THR A 464 4.21 -14.53 11.12
C THR A 464 3.48 -13.31 11.65
N TYR A 465 3.74 -12.11 11.07
CA TYR A 465 3.07 -10.89 11.52
C TYR A 465 1.55 -10.97 11.30
N LEU A 466 1.11 -11.33 10.09
CA LEU A 466 -0.30 -11.43 9.75
C LEU A 466 -1.04 -12.45 10.63
N LEU A 467 -0.39 -13.58 10.91
CA LEU A 467 -0.98 -14.61 11.77
C LEU A 467 -0.94 -14.23 13.26
N SER A 468 0.01 -13.38 13.69
CA SER A 468 0.10 -12.94 15.08
C SER A 468 -1.12 -12.13 15.54
N ILE A 469 -1.75 -11.37 14.65
CA ILE A 469 -2.95 -10.58 14.96
C ILE A 469 -4.20 -11.45 15.21
N GLN A 470 -4.14 -12.74 14.90
CA GLN A 470 -5.19 -13.72 15.13
C GLN A 470 -4.98 -14.54 16.42
N ASN A 471 -3.87 -14.31 17.16
CA ASN A 471 -3.61 -14.96 18.43
C ASN A 471 -4.48 -14.40 19.56
N CYS A 472 -4.67 -15.18 20.60
CA CYS A 472 -5.28 -14.68 21.84
C CYS A 472 -4.47 -13.55 22.49
N ASP A 473 -3.14 -13.52 22.29
CA ASP A 473 -2.27 -12.43 22.74
C ASP A 473 -2.47 -11.10 21.99
N ALA A 474 -3.16 -11.13 20.86
CA ALA A 474 -3.54 -9.92 20.12
C ALA A 474 -4.76 -9.19 20.71
N LEU A 475 -5.49 -9.81 21.62
CA LEU A 475 -6.63 -9.19 22.29
C LEU A 475 -6.20 -8.02 23.19
N PRO A 476 -7.07 -7.00 23.41
CA PRO A 476 -6.80 -5.89 24.30
C PRO A 476 -6.51 -6.32 25.74
N LEU A 477 -5.80 -5.48 26.49
CA LEU A 477 -5.60 -5.68 27.94
C LEU A 477 -6.74 -5.07 28.76
N ASP A 478 -6.84 -5.46 30.03
CA ASP A 478 -7.90 -4.98 30.93
C ASP A 478 -7.71 -3.52 31.37
N ASP A 479 -6.51 -2.99 31.23
CA ASP A 479 -6.14 -1.61 31.55
C ASP A 479 -6.52 -0.60 30.43
N GLY A 480 -7.13 -1.10 29.34
CA GLY A 480 -7.51 -0.28 28.19
C GLY A 480 -6.44 -0.18 27.10
N THR A 481 -5.29 -0.85 27.28
CA THR A 481 -4.30 -0.97 26.19
C THR A 481 -4.91 -1.74 25.03
N SER A 482 -4.91 -1.13 23.85
CA SER A 482 -5.44 -1.74 22.61
C SER A 482 -4.66 -3.00 22.24
N GLY A 483 -5.38 -3.99 21.69
CA GLY A 483 -4.79 -5.12 20.99
C GLY A 483 -4.55 -4.83 19.51
N SER A 484 -3.96 -5.79 18.83
CA SER A 484 -3.75 -5.77 17.36
C SER A 484 -4.78 -6.64 16.61
N THR A 485 -5.74 -7.24 17.30
CA THR A 485 -6.76 -8.11 16.69
C THR A 485 -7.69 -7.36 15.75
N ASP A 486 -8.06 -7.99 14.64
CA ASP A 486 -9.01 -7.46 13.65
C ASP A 486 -10.43 -8.06 13.79
N SER A 487 -10.63 -9.09 14.58
CA SER A 487 -11.91 -9.82 14.65
C SER A 487 -12.21 -10.43 16.03
N PHE A 488 -11.38 -10.13 17.02
CA PHE A 488 -11.41 -10.76 18.35
C PHE A 488 -11.32 -12.29 18.33
N HIS A 489 -10.69 -12.83 17.27
CA HIS A 489 -10.38 -14.25 17.19
C HIS A 489 -9.47 -14.67 18.36
N CYS A 490 -9.71 -15.83 18.93
CA CYS A 490 -8.85 -16.43 19.94
C CYS A 490 -9.17 -17.93 20.02
N ASP A 491 -8.24 -18.72 19.55
CA ASP A 491 -8.31 -20.20 19.53
C ASP A 491 -7.00 -20.77 20.06
N LYS A 492 -7.07 -21.67 21.03
CA LYS A 492 -5.88 -22.23 21.70
C LYS A 492 -5.07 -23.18 20.80
N GLU A 493 -5.72 -23.88 19.87
CA GLU A 493 -4.99 -24.73 18.92
C GLU A 493 -4.29 -23.86 17.89
N PHE A 494 -4.92 -22.76 17.46
CA PHE A 494 -4.26 -21.75 16.63
C PHE A 494 -3.01 -21.18 17.32
N ASP A 495 -3.10 -20.77 18.59
CA ASP A 495 -1.96 -20.25 19.37
C ASP A 495 -0.82 -21.28 19.49
N LYS A 496 -1.15 -22.55 19.64
CA LYS A 496 -0.18 -23.65 19.69
C LYS A 496 0.53 -23.80 18.33
N LEU A 497 -0.25 -23.83 17.24
CA LEU A 497 0.30 -23.91 15.88
C LEU A 497 1.11 -22.67 15.52
N PHE A 498 0.71 -21.48 15.99
CA PHE A 498 1.49 -20.26 15.83
C PHE A 498 2.88 -20.38 16.45
N LYS A 499 2.98 -20.84 17.69
CA LYS A 499 4.25 -21.08 18.37
C LYS A 499 5.10 -22.13 17.64
N GLN A 500 4.45 -23.19 17.12
CA GLN A 500 5.12 -24.22 16.34
C GLN A 500 5.70 -23.66 15.04
N GLN A 501 4.91 -22.91 14.24
CA GLN A 501 5.38 -22.38 12.94
C GLN A 501 6.56 -21.40 13.09
N VAL A 502 6.60 -20.60 14.16
CA VAL A 502 7.71 -19.67 14.41
C VAL A 502 9.02 -20.42 14.68
N THR A 503 8.95 -21.61 15.25
CA THR A 503 10.10 -22.43 15.63
C THR A 503 10.40 -23.57 14.65
N GLU A 504 9.62 -23.70 13.58
CA GLU A 504 9.81 -24.72 12.55
C GLU A 504 10.76 -24.26 11.45
N PHE A 505 11.89 -24.92 11.29
CA PHE A 505 12.95 -24.57 10.33
C PHE A 505 12.87 -25.35 9.02
N ASP A 506 12.14 -26.45 8.98
CA ASP A 506 11.84 -27.13 7.73
C ASP A 506 10.73 -26.37 6.99
N PRO A 507 10.98 -25.85 5.77
CA PRO A 507 10.01 -25.04 5.05
C PRO A 507 8.70 -25.77 4.74
N ALA A 508 8.76 -27.08 4.45
CA ALA A 508 7.57 -27.86 4.11
C ALA A 508 6.71 -28.13 5.35
N GLN A 509 7.33 -28.48 6.47
CA GLN A 509 6.62 -28.65 7.76
C GLN A 509 6.03 -27.33 8.26
N ARG A 510 6.78 -26.23 8.10
CA ARG A 510 6.29 -24.89 8.44
C ARG A 510 5.08 -24.50 7.58
N ALA A 511 5.14 -24.74 6.26
CA ALA A 511 4.03 -24.50 5.35
C ALA A 511 2.79 -25.35 5.70
N ALA A 512 2.99 -26.62 6.06
CA ALA A 512 1.89 -27.49 6.50
C ALA A 512 1.24 -26.99 7.81
N THR A 513 2.05 -26.48 8.76
CA THR A 513 1.54 -25.88 10.00
C THR A 513 0.76 -24.60 9.72
N VAL A 514 1.28 -23.72 8.88
CA VAL A 514 0.60 -22.50 8.42
C VAL A 514 -0.69 -22.82 7.67
N GLY A 515 -0.71 -23.90 6.89
CA GLY A 515 -1.93 -24.39 6.22
C GLY A 515 -3.04 -24.78 7.23
N LYS A 516 -2.68 -25.50 8.30
CA LYS A 516 -3.64 -25.82 9.39
C LYS A 516 -4.17 -24.56 10.09
N MET A 517 -3.32 -23.55 10.26
CA MET A 517 -3.73 -22.28 10.85
C MET A 517 -4.73 -21.54 9.96
N GLN A 518 -4.48 -21.51 8.64
CA GLN A 518 -5.43 -20.93 7.68
C GLN A 518 -6.77 -21.68 7.69
N ASP A 519 -6.76 -23.02 7.84
CA ASP A 519 -7.99 -23.82 7.94
C ASP A 519 -8.82 -23.46 9.17
N ILE A 520 -8.19 -23.26 10.34
CA ILE A 520 -8.86 -22.80 11.56
C ILE A 520 -9.52 -21.43 11.34
N LEU A 521 -8.79 -20.46 10.80
CA LEU A 521 -9.32 -19.12 10.54
C LEU A 521 -10.46 -19.13 9.54
N TYR A 522 -10.33 -19.92 8.48
CA TYR A 522 -11.35 -20.06 7.45
C TYR A 522 -12.66 -20.66 8.01
N LYS A 523 -12.55 -21.68 8.87
CA LYS A 523 -13.70 -22.31 9.52
C LYS A 523 -14.32 -21.46 10.62
N ALA A 524 -13.57 -20.56 11.21
CA ALA A 524 -14.08 -19.63 12.23
C ALA A 524 -15.01 -18.56 11.66
N ASP A 525 -14.90 -18.26 10.36
CA ASP A 525 -15.68 -17.21 9.66
C ASP A 525 -15.64 -15.84 10.35
N ASN A 526 -14.55 -15.53 11.06
CA ASN A 526 -14.38 -14.23 11.72
C ASN A 526 -14.02 -13.13 10.73
N ASN A 527 -13.39 -13.52 9.61
CA ASN A 527 -13.12 -12.66 8.46
C ASN A 527 -13.53 -13.41 7.19
N VAL A 528 -14.52 -12.89 6.49
CA VAL A 528 -14.90 -13.38 5.17
C VAL A 528 -14.02 -12.69 4.15
N ILE A 529 -12.93 -13.34 3.72
CA ILE A 529 -12.02 -12.81 2.71
C ILE A 529 -12.76 -12.74 1.37
N LEU A 530 -13.01 -11.52 0.89
CA LEU A 530 -13.82 -11.28 -0.31
C LEU A 530 -13.00 -11.51 -1.57
N TYR A 531 -11.82 -10.88 -1.63
CA TYR A 531 -10.94 -10.95 -2.79
C TYR A 531 -9.50 -10.60 -2.43
N TYR A 532 -8.59 -11.02 -3.32
CA TYR A 532 -7.22 -10.52 -3.36
C TYR A 532 -7.12 -9.46 -4.45
N ALA A 533 -6.69 -8.25 -4.05
CA ALA A 533 -6.52 -7.15 -4.98
C ALA A 533 -5.34 -7.41 -5.91
N THR A 534 -5.45 -7.05 -7.19
CA THR A 534 -4.34 -6.99 -8.14
C THR A 534 -3.78 -5.58 -8.20
N GLY A 535 -2.47 -5.45 -8.35
CA GLY A 535 -1.85 -4.17 -8.67
C GLY A 535 -2.06 -3.86 -10.16
N LEU A 536 -2.56 -2.67 -10.46
CA LEU A 536 -2.83 -2.21 -11.81
C LEU A 536 -1.89 -1.07 -12.15
N SER A 537 -1.08 -1.23 -13.20
CA SER A 537 -0.04 -0.28 -13.59
C SER A 537 0.03 -0.09 -15.09
N ALA A 538 0.61 1.03 -15.52
CA ALA A 538 0.89 1.28 -16.92
C ALA A 538 2.19 2.03 -17.13
N THR A 539 2.83 1.78 -18.26
CA THR A 539 4.02 2.49 -18.74
C THR A 539 3.75 3.19 -20.05
N ASN A 540 4.56 4.21 -20.34
CA ASN A 540 4.66 4.80 -21.67
C ASN A 540 5.44 3.85 -22.58
N ALA A 541 4.77 3.20 -23.52
CA ALA A 541 5.38 2.23 -24.44
C ALA A 541 6.44 2.80 -25.37
N ARG A 542 6.49 4.15 -25.53
CA ARG A 542 7.48 4.84 -26.37
C ARG A 542 8.81 5.06 -25.66
N THR A 543 8.81 5.06 -24.32
CA THR A 543 9.99 5.41 -23.52
C THR A 543 10.48 4.25 -22.67
N VAL A 544 9.59 3.33 -22.24
CA VAL A 544 9.92 2.25 -21.30
C VAL A 544 9.46 0.89 -21.80
N LYS A 545 10.34 -0.11 -21.64
CA LYS A 545 10.04 -1.53 -21.80
C LYS A 545 10.60 -2.33 -20.64
N ASN A 546 10.16 -3.58 -20.49
CA ASN A 546 10.64 -4.55 -19.49
C ASN A 546 10.55 -4.04 -18.03
N LEU A 547 9.56 -3.22 -17.68
CA LEU A 547 9.45 -2.72 -16.32
C LEU A 547 8.99 -3.83 -15.36
N ALA A 548 7.99 -4.61 -15.74
CA ALA A 548 7.52 -5.73 -14.89
C ALA A 548 8.60 -6.80 -14.74
N VAL A 549 8.79 -7.27 -13.51
CA VAL A 549 9.76 -8.30 -13.14
C VAL A 549 9.10 -9.68 -13.14
N GLY A 550 9.79 -10.69 -13.65
CA GLY A 550 9.29 -12.05 -13.75
C GLY A 550 8.48 -12.31 -15.04
N LYS A 551 7.80 -13.44 -15.08
CA LYS A 551 6.89 -13.82 -16.17
C LYS A 551 5.46 -13.80 -15.69
N ALA A 552 4.56 -13.25 -16.52
CA ALA A 552 3.14 -13.33 -16.28
C ALA A 552 2.66 -14.80 -16.30
N ASP A 553 1.63 -15.08 -15.53
CA ASP A 553 0.92 -16.35 -15.54
C ASP A 553 -0.01 -16.47 -16.79
N SER A 554 -0.79 -17.54 -16.86
CA SER A 554 -1.74 -17.77 -17.96
C SER A 554 -2.87 -16.73 -18.06
N ALA A 555 -3.14 -15.98 -16.98
CA ALA A 555 -4.09 -14.89 -16.96
C ALA A 555 -3.45 -13.51 -17.27
N GLY A 556 -2.15 -13.49 -17.57
CA GLY A 556 -1.42 -12.27 -17.86
C GLY A 556 -1.02 -11.46 -16.62
N VAL A 557 -1.11 -12.06 -15.43
CA VAL A 557 -0.76 -11.44 -14.15
C VAL A 557 0.71 -11.72 -13.81
N TYR A 558 1.51 -10.69 -13.67
CA TYR A 558 2.90 -10.81 -13.24
C TYR A 558 2.99 -11.16 -11.76
N PRO A 559 4.12 -11.72 -11.29
CA PRO A 559 4.42 -11.81 -9.86
C PRO A 559 4.28 -10.45 -9.19
N MET A 560 4.22 -10.46 -7.86
CA MET A 560 4.21 -9.21 -7.10
C MET A 560 5.42 -8.35 -7.48
N GLN A 561 5.18 -7.06 -7.64
CA GLN A 561 6.21 -6.09 -8.03
C GLN A 561 6.61 -5.23 -6.82
N TYR A 562 7.92 -5.03 -6.68
CA TYR A 562 8.48 -4.03 -5.78
C TYR A 562 9.15 -2.94 -6.62
N THR A 563 8.95 -1.68 -6.27
CA THR A 563 9.54 -0.53 -6.97
C THR A 563 11.05 -0.64 -7.12
N PHE A 564 11.73 -1.14 -6.11
CA PHE A 564 13.13 -1.53 -6.12
C PHE A 564 13.51 -2.41 -7.33
N GLY A 565 12.76 -3.48 -7.58
CA GLY A 565 13.01 -4.41 -8.68
C GLY A 565 12.55 -3.88 -10.04
N GLN A 566 11.36 -3.26 -10.09
CA GLN A 566 10.75 -2.74 -11.31
C GLN A 566 11.61 -1.67 -11.98
N PHE A 567 11.98 -0.62 -11.23
CA PHE A 567 12.72 0.51 -11.80
C PHE A 567 14.14 0.12 -12.20
N ARG A 568 14.76 -0.82 -11.50
CA ARG A 568 16.03 -1.40 -11.91
C ARG A 568 15.91 -2.22 -13.20
N ASN A 569 14.82 -2.97 -13.38
CA ASN A 569 14.58 -3.82 -14.56
C ASN A 569 14.14 -3.01 -15.79
N ALA A 570 13.51 -1.87 -15.58
CA ALA A 570 13.03 -0.98 -16.62
C ALA A 570 14.15 -0.65 -17.63
N THR A 571 13.82 -0.72 -18.90
CA THR A 571 14.78 -0.49 -19.98
C THR A 571 14.29 0.66 -20.87
N PRO A 572 15.13 1.66 -21.18
CA PRO A 572 14.74 2.71 -22.11
C PRO A 572 14.49 2.13 -23.51
N VAL A 573 13.45 2.60 -24.17
CA VAL A 573 13.27 2.38 -25.60
C VAL A 573 14.27 3.28 -26.31
N ALA A 574 15.11 2.70 -27.17
CA ALA A 574 16.05 3.50 -27.95
C ALA A 574 15.26 4.58 -28.72
N ALA A 575 15.67 5.82 -28.59
CA ALA A 575 15.08 6.90 -29.39
C ALA A 575 15.18 6.48 -30.86
N VAL A 576 14.04 6.34 -31.52
CA VAL A 576 14.03 6.29 -32.98
C VAL A 576 14.67 7.62 -33.39
N LYS A 577 15.83 7.58 -34.03
CA LYS A 577 16.36 8.77 -34.69
C LYS A 577 15.28 9.17 -35.68
N GLU A 578 14.46 10.16 -35.32
CA GLU A 578 13.65 10.84 -36.33
C GLU A 578 14.63 11.32 -37.37
N ALA A 579 14.49 10.78 -38.59
CA ALA A 579 15.20 11.30 -39.72
C ALA A 579 14.92 12.79 -39.71
N SER A 580 15.96 13.60 -39.57
CA SER A 580 15.88 15.04 -39.58
C SER A 580 15.34 15.46 -40.95
N SER A 581 14.02 15.45 -41.09
CA SER A 581 13.35 16.19 -42.15
C SER A 581 13.47 17.67 -41.78
N GLY A 582 14.37 18.34 -42.43
CA GLY A 582 14.62 19.76 -42.22
C GLY A 582 13.33 20.58 -42.26
N SER A 583 13.01 21.19 -41.16
CA SER A 583 12.17 22.38 -41.15
C SER A 583 12.61 23.29 -40.00
N THR A 584 13.77 23.93 -40.24
CA THR A 584 14.26 25.10 -39.48
C THR A 584 13.43 26.36 -39.78
N THR A 585 12.32 26.25 -40.50
CA THR A 585 11.56 27.43 -40.99
C THR A 585 10.29 27.73 -40.19
N LEU A 586 9.90 26.91 -39.21
CA LEU A 586 8.62 27.15 -38.50
C LEU A 586 8.75 27.96 -37.18
N TRP A 587 9.95 28.14 -36.66
CA TRP A 587 10.15 28.88 -35.39
C TRP A 587 10.40 30.38 -35.58
N ALA A 588 10.72 30.82 -36.81
CA ALA A 588 10.86 32.24 -37.12
C ALA A 588 9.51 32.98 -37.25
N GLY A 589 8.41 32.26 -37.52
CA GLY A 589 7.07 32.84 -37.66
C GLY A 589 6.37 33.20 -36.34
N ILE A 590 6.66 32.47 -35.28
CA ILE A 590 5.98 32.66 -33.96
C ILE A 590 6.63 33.82 -33.19
N GLY A 591 7.92 34.02 -33.31
CA GLY A 591 8.64 35.14 -32.66
C GLY A 591 8.23 36.51 -33.19
N VAL A 592 7.93 36.63 -34.49
CA VAL A 592 7.50 37.89 -35.12
C VAL A 592 6.05 38.23 -34.77
N GLY A 593 5.17 37.22 -34.65
CA GLY A 593 3.77 37.43 -34.25
C GLY A 593 3.61 38.01 -32.83
N VAL A 594 4.44 37.58 -31.89
CA VAL A 594 4.40 38.08 -30.50
C VAL A 594 4.93 39.50 -30.37
N LEU A 595 5.93 39.87 -31.18
CA LEU A 595 6.47 41.24 -31.20
C LEU A 595 5.52 42.24 -31.88
N VAL A 596 4.73 41.81 -32.87
CA VAL A 596 3.73 42.69 -33.53
C VAL A 596 2.54 42.93 -32.60
N VAL A 597 2.07 41.93 -31.82
CA VAL A 597 0.99 42.09 -30.85
C VAL A 597 1.44 42.98 -29.67
N ALA A 598 2.68 42.84 -29.20
CA ALA A 598 3.22 43.68 -28.14
C ALA A 598 3.45 45.14 -28.63
N GLY A 599 3.85 45.34 -29.87
CA GLY A 599 3.99 46.67 -30.49
C GLY A 599 2.67 47.40 -30.69
N LEU A 600 1.61 46.69 -31.06
CA LEU A 600 0.25 47.26 -31.18
C LEU A 600 -0.36 47.61 -29.85
N ALA A 601 -0.16 46.80 -28.81
CA ALA A 601 -0.64 47.09 -27.44
C ALA A 601 0.08 48.31 -26.84
N PHE A 602 1.36 48.50 -27.13
CA PHE A 602 2.13 49.67 -26.66
C PHE A 602 1.77 50.96 -27.44
N GLY A 603 1.41 50.84 -28.72
CA GLY A 603 0.94 51.96 -29.55
C GLY A 603 -0.45 52.47 -29.13
N ILE A 604 -1.34 51.58 -28.73
CA ILE A 604 -2.70 51.91 -28.25
C ILE A 604 -2.61 52.60 -26.88
N LYS A 605 -1.71 52.16 -25.99
CA LYS A 605 -1.53 52.77 -24.65
C LYS A 605 -0.90 54.15 -24.70
N ARG A 606 -0.14 54.46 -25.76
CA ARG A 606 0.43 55.84 -25.98
C ARG A 606 -0.57 56.79 -26.59
N ARG A 607 -1.60 56.33 -27.32
CA ARG A 607 -2.67 57.20 -27.86
C ARG A 607 -3.73 57.57 -26.80
N SER A 608 -4.02 56.66 -25.87
CA SER A 608 -5.01 56.93 -24.82
C SER A 608 -4.49 57.88 -23.72
N SER A 609 -3.19 58.08 -23.59
CA SER A 609 -2.59 59.02 -22.62
C SER A 609 -2.31 60.44 -23.19
N ALA A 610 -2.63 60.65 -24.47
CA ALA A 610 -2.52 61.98 -25.10
C ALA A 610 -3.85 62.76 -25.11
N ASP A 611 -4.98 62.06 -24.94
CA ASP A 611 -6.35 62.67 -24.94
C ASP A 611 -6.86 63.09 -23.55
N GLU A 612 -6.06 62.97 -22.50
CA GLU A 612 -6.44 63.45 -21.15
C GLU A 612 -5.70 64.74 -20.71
N ARG A 613 -5.17 65.52 -21.67
CA ARG A 613 -4.56 66.83 -21.41
C ARG A 613 -4.99 67.84 -22.45
N GLU A 614 -6.27 68.17 -22.47
CA GLU A 614 -6.85 69.45 -22.87
C GLU A 614 -8.14 69.73 -22.10
#